data_5dec6a132f83d55e3313f0af596991ab
#
_entry.id   5dec6a132f83d55e3313f0af596991ab
#
_cell.length_a   1.000
_cell.length_b   1.000
_cell.length_c   1.000
_cell.angle_alpha   90.00
_cell.angle_beta   90.00
_cell.angle_gamma   90.00
#
_symmetry.space_group_name_H-M   'P 1'
#
loop_
_entity.id
_entity.type
_entity.pdbx_description
1 polymer ?
#
loop_
_entity_poly.entity_id
_entity_poly.type
_entity_poly.pdbx_seq_one_letter_code
_entity_poly.pdbx_strand_id
1 'polypeptide(L)'
;MTHARLIAVLLFVSALPACKSAPACPVQLRTDAASALSDHEASQARWHSLKAEARVTQWGSRGRIRGTVLLFLEQPNRVRFDVMTQVGPAAVLTSDGESFQLSDLREGTFLHGPTCPQNIARLLGVSIPAEQVLRLLTGDTPTIDAIERSIECRDGLYVVTLLGADGSTQELAFSVRKGDQMQPPREQRLDLRRSTERGPGGTTRWQATYDDYVDVDGQSFPTNVRYVDEANGADTAVRVKSISLDPRVPAGAFQQTPGPGMSIQFADCS
;
A
#
# COMPACT_ATOMS: atom_id res chain seq x y z
N MET A 1 -13.48 -48.49 -62.94
CA MET A 1 -14.01 -47.97 -61.61
C MET A 1 -12.83 -47.84 -60.68
N THR A 2 -12.26 -46.65 -60.63
CA THR A 2 -11.02 -46.35 -59.93
C THR A 2 -11.35 -45.55 -58.67
N HIS A 3 -11.15 -46.15 -57.52
CA HIS A 3 -11.35 -45.47 -56.20
C HIS A 3 -10.09 -44.68 -55.82
N ALA A 4 -10.20 -43.37 -55.87
CA ALA A 4 -9.17 -42.46 -55.29
C ALA A 4 -9.37 -42.35 -53.76
N ARG A 5 -8.37 -42.79 -53.00
CA ARG A 5 -8.31 -42.61 -51.54
C ARG A 5 -7.68 -41.26 -51.23
N LEU A 6 -8.47 -40.30 -50.71
CA LEU A 6 -7.97 -39.07 -50.07
C LEU A 6 -7.35 -39.40 -48.69
N ILE A 7 -6.05 -39.15 -48.54
CA ILE A 7 -5.38 -39.19 -47.24
C ILE A 7 -5.43 -37.77 -46.67
N ALA A 8 -6.23 -37.57 -45.60
CA ALA A 8 -6.24 -36.31 -44.81
C ALA A 8 -5.06 -36.32 -43.87
N VAL A 9 -4.07 -35.44 -44.10
CA VAL A 9 -2.98 -35.23 -43.18
C VAL A 9 -3.45 -34.21 -42.13
N LEU A 10 -3.67 -34.68 -40.87
CA LEU A 10 -3.93 -33.83 -39.71
C LEU A 10 -2.59 -33.23 -39.25
N LEU A 11 -2.38 -31.93 -39.50
CA LEU A 11 -1.32 -31.15 -38.88
C LEU A 11 -1.64 -30.86 -37.41
N PHE A 12 -1.00 -31.58 -36.49
CA PHE A 12 -1.01 -31.30 -35.06
C PHE A 12 -0.10 -30.06 -34.80
N VAL A 13 -0.70 -28.90 -34.67
CA VAL A 13 -0.01 -27.70 -34.18
C VAL A 13 0.14 -27.85 -32.66
N SER A 14 1.31 -28.31 -32.21
CA SER A 14 1.69 -28.33 -30.80
C SER A 14 1.92 -26.89 -30.34
N ALA A 15 0.94 -26.31 -29.60
CA ALA A 15 1.11 -25.06 -28.87
C ALA A 15 2.10 -25.29 -27.73
N LEU A 16 3.36 -24.88 -27.93
CA LEU A 16 4.35 -24.83 -26.85
C LEU A 16 3.90 -23.77 -25.85
N PRO A 17 3.80 -24.09 -24.54
CA PRO A 17 3.57 -23.08 -23.53
C PRO A 17 4.76 -22.13 -23.55
N ALA A 18 4.53 -20.87 -23.89
CA ALA A 18 5.52 -19.81 -23.75
C ALA A 18 5.80 -19.62 -22.26
N CYS A 19 6.86 -20.22 -21.73
CA CYS A 19 7.36 -19.91 -20.41
C CYS A 19 7.71 -18.41 -20.40
N LYS A 20 6.96 -17.61 -19.63
CA LYS A 20 7.38 -16.23 -19.33
C LYS A 20 8.70 -16.34 -18.57
N SER A 21 9.80 -15.93 -19.22
CA SER A 21 11.08 -15.79 -18.52
C SER A 21 10.91 -14.80 -17.37
N ALA A 22 11.47 -15.13 -16.20
CA ALA A 22 11.52 -14.19 -15.08
C ALA A 22 12.19 -12.88 -15.54
N PRO A 23 11.74 -11.71 -15.05
CA PRO A 23 12.39 -10.44 -15.35
C PRO A 23 13.89 -10.52 -15.04
N ALA A 24 14.72 -10.00 -15.93
CA ALA A 24 16.17 -9.96 -15.71
C ALA A 24 16.54 -8.82 -14.76
N CYS A 25 17.60 -9.02 -13.99
CA CYS A 25 18.21 -7.95 -13.20
C CYS A 25 18.82 -6.87 -14.13
N PRO A 26 18.92 -5.60 -13.65
CA PRO A 26 19.60 -4.54 -14.38
C PRO A 26 21.05 -4.91 -14.72
N VAL A 27 21.57 -4.36 -15.82
CA VAL A 27 22.95 -4.62 -16.26
C VAL A 27 23.97 -4.10 -15.23
N GLN A 28 23.68 -2.94 -14.64
CA GLN A 28 24.49 -2.37 -13.56
C GLN A 28 23.71 -2.47 -12.26
N LEU A 29 24.25 -3.25 -11.32
CA LEU A 29 23.58 -3.54 -10.06
C LEU A 29 23.86 -2.47 -9.01
N ARG A 30 22.83 -2.14 -8.22
CA ARG A 30 22.99 -1.48 -6.93
C ARG A 30 23.60 -2.46 -5.93
N THR A 31 24.60 -2.03 -5.21
CA THR A 31 25.31 -2.81 -4.17
C THR A 31 25.22 -2.19 -2.79
N ASP A 32 24.64 -0.99 -2.69
CA ASP A 32 24.47 -0.26 -1.44
C ASP A 32 22.99 -0.17 -1.07
N ALA A 33 22.60 -0.93 -0.04
CA ALA A 33 21.24 -0.99 0.48
C ALA A 33 20.79 0.35 1.09
N ALA A 34 21.69 1.07 1.77
CA ALA A 34 21.35 2.33 2.41
C ALA A 34 20.99 3.40 1.37
N SER A 35 21.78 3.48 0.27
CA SER A 35 21.47 4.41 -0.82
C SER A 35 20.18 4.05 -1.55
N ALA A 36 19.88 2.75 -1.74
CA ALA A 36 18.65 2.32 -2.36
C ALA A 36 17.40 2.75 -1.56
N LEU A 37 17.45 2.60 -0.24
CA LEU A 37 16.36 3.02 0.66
C LEU A 37 16.23 4.54 0.69
N SER A 38 17.32 5.27 0.85
CA SER A 38 17.34 6.73 0.89
C SER A 38 16.83 7.37 -0.42
N ASP A 39 17.23 6.83 -1.58
CA ASP A 39 16.74 7.29 -2.89
C ASP A 39 15.24 7.03 -3.05
N HIS A 40 14.75 5.88 -2.58
CA HIS A 40 13.32 5.56 -2.58
C HIS A 40 12.55 6.52 -1.67
N GLU A 41 12.98 6.70 -0.42
CA GLU A 41 12.36 7.61 0.55
C GLU A 41 12.33 9.06 0.02
N ALA A 42 13.44 9.55 -0.53
CA ALA A 42 13.51 10.88 -1.15
C ALA A 42 12.54 11.02 -2.34
N SER A 43 12.26 9.94 -3.07
CA SER A 43 11.28 9.95 -4.16
C SER A 43 9.85 10.06 -3.64
N GLN A 44 9.55 9.52 -2.47
CA GLN A 44 8.23 9.55 -1.85
C GLN A 44 7.92 10.86 -1.11
N ALA A 45 8.93 11.61 -0.71
CA ALA A 45 8.79 12.88 0.02
C ALA A 45 8.40 14.09 -0.85
N ARG A 46 8.14 13.91 -2.15
CA ARG A 46 7.98 15.04 -3.10
C ARG A 46 6.59 15.67 -3.13
N TRP A 47 5.57 14.98 -2.64
CA TRP A 47 4.22 15.51 -2.55
C TRP A 47 3.94 16.01 -1.13
N HIS A 48 3.06 17.01 -0.99
CA HIS A 48 2.64 17.54 0.31
C HIS A 48 1.28 17.02 0.71
N SER A 49 0.33 17.03 -0.21
CA SER A 49 -1.02 16.51 0.00
C SER A 49 -1.48 15.66 -1.16
N LEU A 50 -2.42 14.76 -0.90
CA LEU A 50 -2.96 13.84 -1.90
C LEU A 50 -4.45 13.67 -1.68
N LYS A 51 -5.20 13.69 -2.78
CA LYS A 51 -6.60 13.27 -2.82
C LYS A 51 -6.74 12.06 -3.72
N ALA A 52 -7.46 11.05 -3.27
CA ALA A 52 -7.72 9.86 -4.07
C ALA A 52 -9.14 9.34 -3.87
N GLU A 53 -9.66 8.65 -4.90
CA GLU A 53 -10.80 7.75 -4.77
C GLU A 53 -10.29 6.32 -4.86
N ALA A 54 -10.67 5.48 -3.90
CA ALA A 54 -10.27 4.09 -3.87
C ALA A 54 -11.44 3.15 -3.54
N ARG A 55 -11.32 1.92 -4.01
CA ARG A 55 -12.13 0.80 -3.53
C ARG A 55 -11.34 0.04 -2.49
N VAL A 56 -11.87 -0.01 -1.27
CA VAL A 56 -11.31 -0.77 -0.18
C VAL A 56 -12.07 -2.08 -0.03
N THR A 57 -11.34 -3.17 0.14
CA THR A 57 -11.89 -4.48 0.49
C THR A 57 -11.17 -4.97 1.73
N GLN A 58 -11.92 -5.33 2.74
CA GLN A 58 -11.41 -5.86 3.99
C GLN A 58 -12.00 -7.25 4.21
N TRP A 59 -11.15 -8.19 4.60
CA TRP A 59 -11.54 -9.54 5.01
C TRP A 59 -11.32 -9.68 6.52
N GLY A 60 -12.28 -10.21 7.20
CA GLY A 60 -12.23 -10.41 8.66
C GLY A 60 -13.20 -11.49 9.10
N SER A 61 -13.34 -11.69 10.40
CA SER A 61 -14.20 -12.72 11.02
C SER A 61 -15.67 -12.61 10.61
N ARG A 62 -16.14 -11.40 10.26
CA ARG A 62 -17.52 -11.15 9.79
C ARG A 62 -17.65 -11.27 8.26
N GLY A 63 -16.65 -11.83 7.58
CA GLY A 63 -16.62 -11.97 6.14
C GLY A 63 -15.96 -10.80 5.43
N ARG A 64 -16.36 -10.57 4.17
CA ARG A 64 -15.77 -9.58 3.27
C ARG A 64 -16.61 -8.30 3.24
N ILE A 65 -16.00 -7.18 3.60
CA ILE A 65 -16.58 -5.84 3.48
C ILE A 65 -15.93 -5.12 2.30
N ARG A 66 -16.73 -4.43 1.49
CA ARG A 66 -16.24 -3.62 0.37
C ARG A 66 -16.94 -2.28 0.33
N GLY A 67 -16.17 -1.21 0.12
CA GLY A 67 -16.68 0.15 0.00
C GLY A 67 -15.84 1.01 -0.94
N THR A 68 -16.41 2.14 -1.37
CA THR A 68 -15.66 3.24 -1.97
C THR A 68 -15.25 4.19 -0.86
N VAL A 69 -14.00 4.64 -0.87
CA VAL A 69 -13.45 5.57 0.12
C VAL A 69 -12.84 6.75 -0.63
N LEU A 70 -13.18 7.95 -0.23
CA LEU A 70 -12.46 9.15 -0.61
C LEU A 70 -11.38 9.39 0.43
N LEU A 71 -10.15 9.60 -0.05
CA LEU A 71 -8.96 9.76 0.76
C LEU A 71 -8.45 11.19 0.61
N PHE A 72 -8.15 11.85 1.73
CA PHE A 72 -7.31 13.05 1.77
C PHE A 72 -6.18 12.75 2.72
N LEU A 73 -4.96 12.88 2.23
CA LEU A 73 -3.73 12.67 2.98
C LEU A 73 -2.90 13.95 2.92
N GLU A 74 -2.29 14.33 4.03
CA GLU A 74 -1.35 15.44 4.09
C GLU A 74 -0.18 15.03 4.98
N GLN A 75 1.03 15.14 4.45
CA GLN A 75 2.22 14.79 5.20
C GLN A 75 2.41 15.71 6.41
N PRO A 76 2.98 15.20 7.52
CA PRO A 76 3.48 13.82 7.65
C PRO A 76 2.41 12.82 8.13
N ASN A 77 1.28 13.22 8.72
CA ASN A 77 0.42 12.32 9.49
C ASN A 77 -1.07 12.70 9.52
N ARG A 78 -1.50 13.61 8.63
CA ARG A 78 -2.91 14.01 8.54
C ARG A 78 -3.67 13.12 7.57
N VAL A 79 -4.79 12.60 8.01
CA VAL A 79 -5.61 11.69 7.22
C VAL A 79 -7.10 12.03 7.33
N ARG A 80 -7.80 11.84 6.22
CA ARG A 80 -9.26 11.82 6.16
C ARG A 80 -9.72 10.70 5.25
N PHE A 81 -10.66 9.89 5.73
CA PHE A 81 -11.28 8.79 5.01
C PHE A 81 -12.80 8.93 5.06
N ASP A 82 -13.42 9.20 3.92
CA ASP A 82 -14.87 9.26 3.80
C ASP A 82 -15.34 7.94 3.15
N VAL A 83 -15.99 7.07 3.92
CA VAL A 83 -16.59 5.81 3.41
C VAL A 83 -17.92 6.16 2.77
N MET A 84 -18.01 5.93 1.45
CA MET A 84 -19.13 6.36 0.63
C MET A 84 -20.14 5.25 0.39
N THR A 85 -21.41 5.61 0.42
CA THR A 85 -22.54 4.83 -0.08
C THR A 85 -23.18 5.53 -1.27
N GLN A 86 -24.21 4.94 -1.86
CA GLN A 86 -24.96 5.56 -2.96
C GLN A 86 -25.71 6.84 -2.55
N VAL A 87 -26.02 6.99 -1.27
CA VAL A 87 -26.79 8.12 -0.72
C VAL A 87 -25.92 9.13 0.06
N GLY A 88 -24.60 8.96 0.05
CA GLY A 88 -23.67 9.82 0.76
C GLY A 88 -22.71 9.06 1.68
N PRO A 89 -21.96 9.76 2.53
CA PRO A 89 -21.00 9.11 3.43
C PRO A 89 -21.72 8.28 4.49
N ALA A 90 -21.17 7.10 4.79
CA ALA A 90 -21.63 6.22 5.88
C ALA A 90 -20.79 6.41 7.15
N ALA A 91 -19.50 6.69 6.98
CA ALA A 91 -18.58 6.99 8.06
C ALA A 91 -17.49 7.96 7.56
N VAL A 92 -17.00 8.80 8.47
CA VAL A 92 -15.90 9.73 8.19
C VAL A 92 -14.90 9.62 9.34
N LEU A 93 -13.67 9.27 9.01
CA LEU A 93 -12.53 9.32 9.94
C LEU A 93 -11.65 10.50 9.58
N THR A 94 -11.25 11.27 10.57
CA THR A 94 -10.22 12.31 10.43
C THR A 94 -9.17 12.18 11.53
N SER A 95 -7.94 12.55 11.19
CA SER A 95 -6.88 12.80 12.15
C SER A 95 -6.02 13.95 11.65
N ASP A 96 -5.73 14.89 12.53
CA ASP A 96 -4.79 16.00 12.28
C ASP A 96 -3.36 15.67 12.75
N GLY A 97 -3.13 14.42 13.17
CA GLY A 97 -1.87 13.91 13.72
C GLY A 97 -1.86 13.80 15.25
N GLU A 98 -2.68 14.58 15.94
CA GLU A 98 -2.82 14.57 17.40
C GLU A 98 -4.18 14.05 17.84
N SER A 99 -5.23 14.55 17.22
CA SER A 99 -6.62 14.23 17.52
C SER A 99 -7.22 13.33 16.46
N PHE A 100 -7.94 12.32 16.90
CA PHE A 100 -8.72 11.40 16.09
C PHE A 100 -10.22 11.70 16.26
N GLN A 101 -10.97 11.63 15.16
CA GLN A 101 -12.42 11.75 15.16
C GLN A 101 -13.01 10.77 14.13
N LEU A 102 -14.08 10.09 14.53
CA LEU A 102 -14.81 9.16 13.67
C LEU A 102 -16.33 9.41 13.84
N SER A 103 -16.96 9.86 12.77
CA SER A 103 -18.40 9.90 12.65
C SER A 103 -18.89 8.59 12.02
N ASP A 104 -19.68 7.79 12.75
CA ASP A 104 -20.49 6.75 12.16
C ASP A 104 -21.91 7.31 11.95
N LEU A 105 -22.22 7.61 10.70
CA LEU A 105 -23.47 8.24 10.30
C LEU A 105 -24.66 7.25 10.27
N ARG A 106 -24.36 5.94 10.30
CA ARG A 106 -25.39 4.89 10.36
C ARG A 106 -25.87 4.66 11.78
N GLU A 107 -24.91 4.59 12.71
CA GLU A 107 -25.19 4.37 14.14
C GLU A 107 -25.47 5.69 14.87
N GLY A 108 -25.24 6.84 14.24
CA GLY A 108 -25.40 8.15 14.88
C GLY A 108 -24.40 8.38 16.01
N THR A 109 -23.17 7.84 15.88
CA THR A 109 -22.14 7.97 16.90
C THR A 109 -20.97 8.83 16.42
N PHE A 110 -20.41 9.61 17.34
CA PHE A 110 -19.22 10.41 17.14
C PHE A 110 -18.16 10.02 18.18
N LEU A 111 -17.09 9.38 17.71
CA LEU A 111 -15.94 9.04 18.54
C LEU A 111 -14.89 10.14 18.41
N HIS A 112 -14.26 10.51 19.51
CA HIS A 112 -13.11 11.42 19.51
C HIS A 112 -12.09 10.98 20.55
N GLY A 113 -10.83 11.29 20.32
CA GLY A 113 -9.73 10.89 21.22
C GLY A 113 -8.36 11.20 20.63
N PRO A 114 -7.29 10.70 21.21
CA PRO A 114 -5.96 10.86 20.66
C PRO A 114 -5.79 10.01 19.38
N THR A 115 -4.89 10.47 18.49
CA THR A 115 -4.48 9.68 17.32
C THR A 115 -3.57 8.55 17.77
N CYS A 116 -4.01 7.30 17.57
CA CYS A 116 -3.24 6.10 17.88
C CYS A 116 -3.65 4.95 16.94
N PRO A 117 -2.82 3.89 16.83
CA PRO A 117 -3.11 2.74 15.97
C PRO A 117 -4.49 2.14 16.20
N GLN A 118 -4.91 1.98 17.44
CA GLN A 118 -6.20 1.39 17.82
C GLN A 118 -7.38 2.22 17.30
N ASN A 119 -7.29 3.54 17.42
CA ASN A 119 -8.33 4.45 16.94
C ASN A 119 -8.37 4.48 15.40
N ILE A 120 -7.24 4.48 14.73
CA ILE A 120 -7.16 4.35 13.25
C ILE A 120 -7.76 3.02 12.78
N ALA A 121 -7.51 1.92 13.50
CA ALA A 121 -8.02 0.59 13.18
C ALA A 121 -9.56 0.50 13.21
N ARG A 122 -10.25 1.36 13.95
CA ARG A 122 -11.74 1.34 14.06
C ARG A 122 -12.43 1.44 12.70
N LEU A 123 -11.83 2.17 11.76
CA LEU A 123 -12.37 2.28 10.41
C LEU A 123 -11.59 1.43 9.41
N LEU A 124 -10.26 1.44 9.49
CA LEU A 124 -9.41 0.82 8.48
C LEU A 124 -9.18 -0.67 8.71
N GLY A 125 -9.44 -1.16 9.93
CA GLY A 125 -9.17 -2.55 10.33
C GLY A 125 -7.68 -2.90 10.37
N VAL A 126 -6.81 -1.90 10.34
CA VAL A 126 -5.35 -2.05 10.36
C VAL A 126 -4.81 -1.19 11.50
N SER A 127 -4.21 -1.83 12.50
CA SER A 127 -3.71 -1.17 13.72
C SER A 127 -2.27 -0.70 13.52
N ILE A 128 -2.11 0.41 12.81
CA ILE A 128 -0.82 1.07 12.55
C ILE A 128 -0.95 2.59 12.74
N PRO A 129 0.14 3.32 13.05
CA PRO A 129 0.11 4.77 13.13
C PRO A 129 -0.38 5.44 11.84
N ALA A 130 -1.01 6.60 11.94
CA ALA A 130 -1.53 7.34 10.79
C ALA A 130 -0.43 7.65 9.76
N GLU A 131 0.76 8.01 10.20
CA GLU A 131 1.95 8.19 9.36
C GLU A 131 2.28 6.94 8.52
N GLN A 132 2.22 5.76 9.12
CA GLN A 132 2.46 4.51 8.41
C GLN A 132 1.35 4.17 7.42
N VAL A 133 0.10 4.58 7.69
CA VAL A 133 -1.00 4.46 6.72
C VAL A 133 -0.69 5.28 5.46
N LEU A 134 -0.19 6.52 5.62
CA LEU A 134 0.20 7.34 4.48
C LEU A 134 1.28 6.62 3.64
N ARG A 135 2.35 6.18 4.29
CA ARG A 135 3.46 5.48 3.63
C ARG A 135 2.97 4.26 2.85
N LEU A 136 2.19 3.40 3.48
CA LEU A 136 1.64 2.21 2.83
C LEU A 136 0.76 2.54 1.62
N LEU A 137 -0.08 3.56 1.69
CA LEU A 137 -0.97 3.91 0.59
C LEU A 137 -0.23 4.53 -0.60
N THR A 138 0.94 5.10 -0.40
CA THR A 138 1.71 5.80 -1.43
C THR A 138 2.87 4.99 -2.00
N GLY A 139 3.02 3.72 -1.60
CA GLY A 139 4.06 2.83 -2.13
C GLY A 139 5.38 2.90 -1.38
N ASP A 140 5.31 3.31 -0.14
CA ASP A 140 6.40 3.26 0.83
C ASP A 140 6.03 2.34 2.00
N THR A 141 6.94 2.12 2.93
CA THR A 141 6.73 1.22 4.07
C THR A 141 7.56 1.67 5.27
N PRO A 142 7.05 1.54 6.49
CA PRO A 142 7.89 1.67 7.67
C PRO A 142 9.00 0.61 7.63
N THR A 143 10.20 0.98 8.07
CA THR A 143 11.33 0.06 8.19
C THR A 143 11.66 -0.21 9.65
N ILE A 144 12.10 -1.44 9.96
CA ILE A 144 12.63 -1.78 11.27
C ILE A 144 13.93 -1.03 11.53
N ASP A 145 14.26 -0.82 12.82
CA ASP A 145 15.57 -0.31 13.21
C ASP A 145 16.63 -1.40 12.99
N ALA A 146 17.39 -1.27 11.90
CA ALA A 146 18.29 -2.29 11.41
C ALA A 146 19.73 -2.06 11.80
N ILE A 147 20.37 -3.07 12.40
CA ILE A 147 21.81 -3.10 12.68
C ILE A 147 22.64 -3.57 11.48
N GLU A 148 22.01 -4.29 10.53
CA GLU A 148 22.64 -4.77 9.31
C GLU A 148 21.67 -4.60 8.13
N ARG A 149 22.24 -4.28 6.94
CA ARG A 149 21.50 -4.11 5.70
C ARG A 149 22.26 -4.76 4.56
N SER A 150 21.54 -5.48 3.72
CA SER A 150 22.10 -6.05 2.47
C SER A 150 21.16 -5.80 1.31
N ILE A 151 21.69 -5.86 0.09
CA ILE A 151 20.92 -5.77 -1.15
C ILE A 151 21.45 -6.78 -2.16
N GLU A 152 20.54 -7.47 -2.81
CA GLU A 152 20.83 -8.37 -3.93
C GLU A 152 19.79 -8.19 -5.02
N CYS A 153 20.08 -8.62 -6.24
CA CYS A 153 19.05 -8.74 -7.27
C CYS A 153 18.67 -10.20 -7.44
N ARG A 154 17.38 -10.50 -7.27
CA ARG A 154 16.80 -11.84 -7.41
C ARG A 154 15.49 -11.74 -8.18
N ASP A 155 15.34 -12.55 -9.23
CA ASP A 155 14.15 -12.58 -10.10
C ASP A 155 13.75 -11.20 -10.67
N GLY A 156 14.76 -10.38 -11.03
CA GLY A 156 14.56 -9.04 -11.58
C GLY A 156 14.15 -7.97 -10.56
N LEU A 157 14.15 -8.30 -9.27
CA LEU A 157 13.87 -7.38 -8.18
C LEU A 157 15.13 -7.14 -7.34
N TYR A 158 15.36 -5.90 -6.95
CA TYR A 158 16.26 -5.61 -5.84
C TYR A 158 15.58 -5.98 -4.54
N VAL A 159 16.19 -6.90 -3.79
CA VAL A 159 15.74 -7.32 -2.47
C VAL A 159 16.68 -6.72 -1.44
N VAL A 160 16.19 -5.77 -0.68
CA VAL A 160 16.88 -5.22 0.49
C VAL A 160 16.43 -6.00 1.71
N THR A 161 17.38 -6.57 2.42
CA THR A 161 17.16 -7.28 3.69
C THR A 161 17.70 -6.44 4.84
N LEU A 162 16.85 -6.21 5.84
CA LEU A 162 17.16 -5.53 7.09
C LEU A 162 17.16 -6.55 8.22
N LEU A 163 18.15 -6.47 9.12
CA LEU A 163 18.25 -7.28 10.33
C LEU A 163 18.19 -6.38 11.56
N GLY A 164 17.20 -6.56 12.41
CA GLY A 164 17.05 -5.87 13.69
C GLY A 164 17.91 -6.48 14.79
N ALA A 165 18.24 -5.69 15.81
CA ALA A 165 19.00 -6.15 16.96
C ALA A 165 18.32 -7.26 17.77
N ASP A 166 16.99 -7.35 17.69
CA ASP A 166 16.17 -8.41 18.31
C ASP A 166 16.10 -9.69 17.48
N GLY A 167 16.76 -9.75 16.32
CA GLY A 167 16.70 -10.84 15.36
C GLY A 167 15.47 -10.81 14.46
N SER A 168 14.68 -9.74 14.49
CA SER A 168 13.64 -9.51 13.47
C SER A 168 14.27 -9.22 12.12
N THR A 169 13.55 -9.54 11.04
CA THR A 169 14.01 -9.26 9.68
C THR A 169 12.92 -8.57 8.88
N GLN A 170 13.34 -7.72 7.94
CA GLN A 170 12.42 -7.16 6.96
C GLN A 170 13.03 -7.25 5.56
N GLU A 171 12.26 -7.79 4.62
CA GLU A 171 12.61 -7.81 3.21
C GLU A 171 11.78 -6.78 2.44
N LEU A 172 12.46 -5.90 1.70
CA LEU A 172 11.84 -4.95 0.77
C LEU A 172 12.26 -5.32 -0.65
N ALA A 173 11.29 -5.66 -1.49
CA ALA A 173 11.54 -6.01 -2.89
C ALA A 173 11.11 -4.86 -3.80
N PHE A 174 12.06 -4.34 -4.59
CA PHE A 174 11.86 -3.21 -5.49
C PHE A 174 12.01 -3.65 -6.95
N SER A 175 11.13 -3.18 -7.81
CA SER A 175 11.37 -3.23 -9.26
C SER A 175 12.02 -1.93 -9.73
N VAL A 176 12.92 -2.03 -10.71
CA VAL A 176 13.38 -0.85 -11.43
C VAL A 176 12.28 -0.41 -12.40
N ARG A 177 12.00 0.90 -12.45
CA ARG A 177 10.99 1.44 -13.36
C ARG A 177 11.33 1.11 -14.82
N LYS A 178 10.28 0.90 -15.60
CA LYS A 178 10.44 0.64 -17.03
C LYS A 178 11.21 1.77 -17.69
N GLY A 179 12.29 1.41 -18.38
CA GLY A 179 13.18 2.35 -19.06
C GLY A 179 14.44 2.72 -18.26
N ASP A 180 14.50 2.42 -16.97
CA ASP A 180 15.68 2.74 -16.14
C ASP A 180 16.66 1.55 -15.96
N GLN A 181 16.36 0.35 -16.51
CA GLN A 181 17.18 -0.85 -16.32
C GLN A 181 18.62 -0.72 -16.89
N MET A 182 18.81 0.17 -17.85
CA MET A 182 20.10 0.45 -18.46
C MET A 182 20.81 1.66 -17.82
N GLN A 183 20.15 2.36 -16.92
CA GLN A 183 20.72 3.53 -16.26
C GLN A 183 21.77 3.13 -15.21
N PRO A 184 22.70 4.05 -14.88
CA PRO A 184 23.58 3.87 -13.73
C PRO A 184 22.80 3.59 -12.45
N PRO A 185 23.35 2.81 -11.50
CA PRO A 185 22.61 2.36 -10.31
C PRO A 185 21.86 3.47 -9.54
N ARG A 186 22.45 4.66 -9.38
CA ARG A 186 21.83 5.79 -8.68
C ARG A 186 20.73 6.51 -9.45
N GLU A 187 20.66 6.30 -10.77
CA GLU A 187 19.64 6.87 -11.64
C GLU A 187 18.45 5.93 -11.86
N GLN A 188 18.58 4.67 -11.41
CA GLN A 188 17.50 3.70 -11.46
C GLN A 188 16.45 4.06 -10.41
N ARG A 189 15.26 4.50 -10.86
CA ARG A 189 14.12 4.75 -9.99
C ARG A 189 13.49 3.43 -9.57
N LEU A 190 13.15 3.31 -8.30
CA LEU A 190 12.68 2.09 -7.68
C LEU A 190 11.20 2.22 -7.28
N ASP A 191 10.40 1.20 -7.61
CA ASP A 191 9.04 1.04 -7.15
C ASP A 191 8.99 -0.16 -6.20
N LEU A 192 8.53 0.05 -4.96
CA LEU A 192 8.37 -1.01 -3.96
C LEU A 192 7.29 -1.98 -4.41
N ARG A 193 7.59 -3.27 -4.46
CA ARG A 193 6.66 -4.33 -4.88
C ARG A 193 6.13 -5.13 -3.70
N ARG A 194 6.97 -5.30 -2.69
CA ARG A 194 6.63 -6.05 -1.48
C ARG A 194 7.49 -5.61 -0.30
N SER A 195 6.88 -5.53 0.87
CA SER A 195 7.57 -5.46 2.14
C SER A 195 7.04 -6.55 3.05
N THR A 196 7.93 -7.31 3.69
CA THR A 196 7.57 -8.39 4.61
C THR A 196 8.40 -8.29 5.86
N GLU A 197 7.77 -8.11 7.01
CA GLU A 197 8.42 -8.14 8.30
C GLU A 197 8.20 -9.50 8.97
N ARG A 198 9.30 -10.05 9.54
CA ARG A 198 9.28 -11.29 10.32
C ARG A 198 9.85 -11.05 11.71
N GLY A 199 9.27 -11.67 12.70
CA GLY A 199 9.81 -11.69 14.06
C GLY A 199 11.07 -12.56 14.18
N PRO A 200 11.73 -12.55 15.36
CA PRO A 200 12.98 -13.30 15.62
C PRO A 200 12.90 -14.78 15.29
N GLY A 201 11.71 -15.39 15.38
CA GLY A 201 11.46 -16.78 15.03
C GLY A 201 11.14 -17.06 13.57
N GLY A 202 11.25 -16.04 12.68
CA GLY A 202 10.94 -16.16 11.24
C GLY A 202 9.44 -16.09 10.90
N THR A 203 8.55 -16.00 11.90
CA THR A 203 7.11 -15.87 11.70
C THR A 203 6.81 -14.51 11.09
N THR A 204 6.07 -14.48 9.99
CA THR A 204 5.62 -13.23 9.37
C THR A 204 4.70 -12.46 10.32
N ARG A 205 5.07 -11.22 10.62
CA ARG A 205 4.24 -10.28 11.38
C ARG A 205 3.23 -9.63 10.46
N TRP A 206 3.72 -9.03 9.37
CA TRP A 206 2.87 -8.45 8.36
C TRP A 206 3.56 -8.47 6.98
N GLN A 207 2.75 -8.30 5.94
CA GLN A 207 3.20 -8.16 4.57
C GLN A 207 2.37 -7.07 3.87
N ALA A 208 3.04 -6.22 3.10
CA ALA A 208 2.41 -5.31 2.16
C ALA A 208 2.87 -5.63 0.73
N THR A 209 1.94 -5.57 -0.22
CA THR A 209 2.23 -5.72 -1.66
C THR A 209 1.69 -4.54 -2.44
N TYR A 210 2.39 -4.17 -3.52
CA TYR A 210 2.15 -2.97 -4.31
C TYR A 210 2.22 -3.30 -5.78
N ASP A 211 1.15 -3.02 -6.51
CA ASP A 211 1.04 -3.32 -7.94
C ASP A 211 0.41 -2.18 -8.73
N ASP A 212 0.51 -2.30 -10.05
CA ASP A 212 -0.12 -1.40 -11.04
C ASP A 212 0.25 0.08 -10.77
N TYR A 213 1.55 0.37 -10.82
CA TYR A 213 2.06 1.72 -10.63
C TYR A 213 1.66 2.66 -11.76
N VAL A 214 1.26 3.88 -11.40
CA VAL A 214 0.95 4.99 -12.31
C VAL A 214 1.84 6.18 -12.02
N ASP A 215 2.17 6.92 -13.06
CA ASP A 215 2.86 8.21 -12.92
C ASP A 215 1.81 9.32 -12.74
N VAL A 216 1.97 10.13 -11.71
CA VAL A 216 1.17 11.32 -11.46
C VAL A 216 2.15 12.47 -11.22
N ASP A 217 2.21 13.41 -12.15
CA ASP A 217 3.10 14.59 -12.09
C ASP A 217 4.58 14.22 -11.84
N GLY A 218 5.06 13.13 -12.49
CA GLY A 218 6.43 12.63 -12.37
C GLY A 218 6.72 11.81 -11.13
N GLN A 219 5.70 11.50 -10.32
CA GLN A 219 5.79 10.62 -9.15
C GLN A 219 5.03 9.32 -9.40
N SER A 220 5.56 8.23 -8.87
CA SER A 220 5.01 6.88 -9.06
C SER A 220 4.21 6.45 -7.85
N PHE A 221 2.96 6.06 -8.08
CA PHE A 221 2.05 5.59 -7.04
C PHE A 221 1.49 4.21 -7.40
N PRO A 222 1.43 3.26 -6.45
CA PRO A 222 0.73 2.00 -6.66
C PRO A 222 -0.77 2.25 -6.70
N THR A 223 -1.48 1.61 -7.63
CA THR A 223 -2.95 1.64 -7.64
C THR A 223 -3.55 0.42 -6.96
N ASN A 224 -2.77 -0.62 -6.69
CA ASN A 224 -3.18 -1.76 -5.89
C ASN A 224 -2.23 -1.92 -4.71
N VAL A 225 -2.76 -1.82 -3.51
CA VAL A 225 -2.04 -2.05 -2.24
C VAL A 225 -2.79 -3.09 -1.46
N ARG A 226 -2.11 -4.12 -0.94
CA ARG A 226 -2.68 -5.07 0.01
C ARG A 226 -1.79 -5.18 1.23
N TYR A 227 -2.39 -5.08 2.39
CA TYR A 227 -1.76 -5.26 3.69
C TYR A 227 -2.37 -6.46 4.39
N VAL A 228 -1.53 -7.36 4.88
CA VAL A 228 -1.92 -8.57 5.61
C VAL A 228 -1.13 -8.63 6.92
N ASP A 229 -1.82 -8.76 8.02
CA ASP A 229 -1.29 -9.04 9.36
C ASP A 229 -2.20 -10.09 9.99
N GLU A 230 -1.82 -11.35 9.83
CA GLU A 230 -2.63 -12.48 10.27
C GLU A 230 -2.78 -12.53 11.79
N ALA A 231 -1.75 -12.11 12.53
CA ALA A 231 -1.75 -12.11 13.99
C ALA A 231 -2.82 -11.17 14.56
N ASN A 232 -3.05 -10.02 13.89
CA ASN A 232 -4.05 -9.03 14.25
C ASN A 232 -5.35 -9.17 13.43
N GLY A 233 -5.46 -10.22 12.59
CA GLY A 233 -6.64 -10.47 11.77
C GLY A 233 -6.89 -9.40 10.69
N ALA A 234 -5.87 -8.66 10.28
CA ALA A 234 -5.97 -7.64 9.24
C ALA A 234 -5.65 -8.23 7.87
N ASP A 235 -6.58 -8.07 6.93
CA ASP A 235 -6.37 -8.32 5.50
C ASP A 235 -7.16 -7.26 4.74
N THR A 236 -6.46 -6.26 4.22
CA THR A 236 -7.06 -5.10 3.59
C THR A 236 -6.41 -4.84 2.23
N ALA A 237 -7.24 -4.76 1.20
CA ALA A 237 -6.81 -4.36 -0.14
C ALA A 237 -7.44 -3.01 -0.52
N VAL A 238 -6.61 -2.14 -1.05
CA VAL A 238 -6.96 -0.81 -1.55
C VAL A 238 -6.69 -0.78 -3.05
N ARG A 239 -7.72 -0.49 -3.84
CA ARG A 239 -7.59 -0.26 -5.27
C ARG A 239 -7.92 1.20 -5.58
N VAL A 240 -6.91 1.97 -5.88
CA VAL A 240 -7.02 3.39 -6.22
C VAL A 240 -7.59 3.53 -7.63
N LYS A 241 -8.55 4.42 -7.80
CA LYS A 241 -9.19 4.73 -9.09
C LYS A 241 -8.69 6.05 -9.67
N SER A 242 -8.43 7.03 -8.80
CA SER A 242 -7.93 8.32 -9.19
C SER A 242 -7.04 8.89 -8.09
N ILE A 243 -6.00 9.62 -8.50
CA ILE A 243 -5.07 10.34 -7.62
C ILE A 243 -4.92 11.76 -8.15
N SER A 244 -4.87 12.73 -7.24
CA SER A 244 -4.51 14.12 -7.51
C SER A 244 -3.54 14.59 -6.43
N LEU A 245 -2.40 15.13 -6.85
CA LEU A 245 -1.39 15.65 -5.94
C LEU A 245 -1.63 17.12 -5.65
N ASP A 246 -1.23 17.52 -4.47
CA ASP A 246 -1.26 18.89 -3.96
C ASP A 246 -2.57 19.64 -4.26
N PRO A 247 -3.74 18.96 -4.09
CA PRO A 247 -5.01 19.62 -4.25
C PRO A 247 -5.16 20.71 -3.18
N ARG A 248 -5.95 21.73 -3.47
CA ARG A 248 -6.33 22.71 -2.45
C ARG A 248 -7.11 21.99 -1.33
N VAL A 249 -6.48 21.86 -0.15
CA VAL A 249 -7.09 21.26 1.03
C VAL A 249 -7.98 22.32 1.71
N PRO A 250 -9.28 22.05 1.93
CA PRO A 250 -10.15 22.97 2.68
C PRO A 250 -9.67 23.15 4.12
N ALA A 251 -9.86 24.35 4.68
CA ALA A 251 -9.61 24.56 6.10
C ALA A 251 -10.48 23.62 6.94
N GLY A 252 -9.89 22.96 7.94
CA GLY A 252 -10.59 22.00 8.79
C GLY A 252 -10.88 20.64 8.14
N ALA A 253 -10.28 20.33 6.96
CA ALA A 253 -10.50 19.03 6.30
C ALA A 253 -10.19 17.82 7.17
N PHE A 254 -9.25 17.95 8.09
CA PHE A 254 -8.79 16.89 8.99
C PHE A 254 -9.42 16.95 10.40
N GLN A 255 -10.48 17.75 10.56
CA GLN A 255 -11.23 17.88 11.79
C GLN A 255 -12.72 17.72 11.51
N GLN A 256 -13.48 17.28 12.52
CA GLN A 256 -14.91 17.14 12.45
C GLN A 256 -15.57 17.75 13.69
N THR A 257 -16.81 18.13 13.54
CA THR A 257 -17.72 18.44 14.66
C THR A 257 -18.87 17.45 14.65
N PRO A 258 -19.36 17.00 15.83
CA PRO A 258 -20.47 16.08 15.89
C PRO A 258 -21.72 16.71 15.25
N GLY A 259 -22.41 15.93 14.42
CA GLY A 259 -23.71 16.33 13.87
C GLY A 259 -24.79 16.40 14.92
N PRO A 260 -25.91 17.09 14.63
CA PRO A 260 -27.05 17.15 15.55
C PRO A 260 -27.56 15.75 15.93
N GLY A 261 -27.75 15.49 17.23
CA GLY A 261 -28.29 14.24 17.73
C GLY A 261 -27.34 13.04 17.78
N MET A 262 -26.08 13.21 17.42
CA MET A 262 -25.08 12.13 17.54
C MET A 262 -24.71 11.87 19.01
N SER A 263 -24.56 10.59 19.36
CA SER A 263 -23.99 10.16 20.64
C SER A 263 -22.49 10.39 20.64
N ILE A 264 -21.98 11.23 21.53
CA ILE A 264 -20.55 11.56 21.62
C ILE A 264 -19.88 10.62 22.62
N GLN A 265 -18.78 9.98 22.20
CA GLN A 265 -18.03 9.02 23.00
C GLN A 265 -16.53 9.30 22.91
N PHE A 266 -15.84 9.16 24.02
CA PHE A 266 -14.37 9.24 24.03
C PHE A 266 -13.77 7.87 23.69
N ALA A 267 -12.80 7.87 22.79
CA ALA A 267 -12.05 6.70 22.38
C ALA A 267 -10.60 6.85 22.89
N ASP A 268 -10.24 6.10 23.91
CA ASP A 268 -8.85 6.02 24.36
C ASP A 268 -8.00 5.10 23.46
N CYS A 269 -6.73 4.96 23.80
CA CYS A 269 -5.75 4.13 23.09
C CYS A 269 -5.49 2.79 23.79
N SER A 270 -6.33 2.38 24.70
CA SER A 270 -6.22 1.09 25.43
C SER A 270 -6.87 -0.08 24.68
#